data_589c0509657e29f59ebfe9debf8cd64e
#
_entry.id   589c0509657e29f59ebfe9debf8cd64e
#
_cell.length_a   1.000
_cell.length_b   1.000
_cell.length_c   1.000
_cell.angle_alpha   90.00
_cell.angle_beta   90.00
_cell.angle_gamma   90.00
#
_symmetry.space_group_name_H-M   'P 1'
#
loop_
_entity.id
_entity.type
_entity.pdbx_description
1 polymer ?
#
loop_
_entity_poly.entity_id
_entity_poly.type
_entity_poly.pdbx_seq_one_letter_code
_entity_poly.pdbx_strand_id
1 'polypeptide(L)'
;LECSVMSEKYLGKTFDIHGGGLDLLFPHHENEIAQSCANNSTEILANYWVHNGFLNMNKQKMSKSLRNIETISEVLGKYNGQVIRLALLSAHYKQPLDWSNNLLEQSKATLEKWYELYDDEESKIDNSKIFSCLLDDLNTPKYFAKLHELYNIATKGDKIKRDEFNDACRLIGIFNQKKDVLTRQKQDASNVGKEFILQKIEERIKARKKGNFKLADKIRDELSKNGIVVKDKDNKTGWEYK
;
A
#
# COMPACT_ATOMS: atom_id res chain seq x y z
N LEU A 1 -6.13 30.11 16.75
CA LEU A 1 -5.07 31.05 17.21
C LEU A 1 -3.71 30.36 17.28
N GLU A 2 -3.59 29.18 17.91
CA GLU A 2 -2.30 28.44 17.99
C GLU A 2 -1.71 28.18 16.60
N CYS A 3 -2.49 27.60 15.69
CA CYS A 3 -2.03 27.28 14.33
C CYS A 3 -1.59 28.52 13.58
N SER A 4 -2.35 29.62 13.66
CA SER A 4 -2.00 30.90 13.02
C SER A 4 -0.65 31.44 13.52
N VAL A 5 -0.46 31.47 14.85
CA VAL A 5 0.78 31.98 15.48
C VAL A 5 1.97 31.05 15.17
N MET A 6 1.78 29.72 15.20
CA MET A 6 2.85 28.77 14.92
C MET A 6 3.25 28.80 13.44
N SER A 7 2.29 28.88 12.54
CA SER A 7 2.56 29.00 11.10
C SER A 7 3.36 30.26 10.81
N GLU A 8 2.96 31.43 11.34
CA GLU A 8 3.70 32.67 11.17
C GLU A 8 5.13 32.59 11.73
N LYS A 9 5.28 31.99 12.92
CA LYS A 9 6.59 31.89 13.60
C LYS A 9 7.59 31.06 12.81
N TYR A 10 7.16 29.96 12.20
CA TYR A 10 8.06 29.01 11.56
C TYR A 10 8.12 29.12 10.03
N LEU A 11 7.04 29.60 9.40
CA LEU A 11 6.91 29.65 7.93
C LEU A 11 6.84 31.08 7.38
N GLY A 12 6.65 32.08 8.26
CA GLY A 12 6.49 33.46 7.86
C GLY A 12 5.03 33.87 7.67
N LYS A 13 4.84 35.13 7.26
CA LYS A 13 3.51 35.76 7.13
C LYS A 13 2.65 35.15 6.03
N THR A 14 3.30 34.71 4.98
CA THR A 14 2.70 33.96 3.86
C THR A 14 3.64 32.81 3.51
N PHE A 15 3.11 31.64 3.25
CA PHE A 15 3.88 30.44 2.94
C PHE A 15 3.32 29.66 1.73
N ASP A 16 4.02 28.64 1.26
CA ASP A 16 3.70 28.02 -0.01
C ASP A 16 2.46 27.12 0.06
N ILE A 17 2.41 26.18 1.01
CA ILE A 17 1.36 25.16 1.06
C ILE A 17 0.77 25.06 2.46
N HIS A 18 -0.56 25.14 2.56
CA HIS A 18 -1.32 24.81 3.76
C HIS A 18 -2.23 23.61 3.48
N GLY A 19 -2.20 22.63 4.37
CA GLY A 19 -2.95 21.39 4.18
C GLY A 19 -3.70 20.93 5.41
N GLY A 20 -4.74 20.13 5.20
CA GLY A 20 -5.50 19.51 6.28
C GLY A 20 -6.57 18.57 5.78
N GLY A 21 -7.42 18.07 6.69
CA GLY A 21 -8.61 17.33 6.32
C GLY A 21 -9.69 18.25 5.75
N LEU A 22 -10.56 17.70 4.92
CA LEU A 22 -11.67 18.43 4.33
C LEU A 22 -12.60 19.07 5.39
N ASP A 23 -12.66 18.51 6.60
CA ASP A 23 -13.42 19.03 7.73
C ASP A 23 -12.80 20.30 8.35
N LEU A 24 -11.54 20.59 8.07
CA LEU A 24 -10.87 21.80 8.51
C LEU A 24 -11.09 23.00 7.59
N LEU A 25 -11.61 22.77 6.38
CA LEU A 25 -11.89 23.84 5.42
C LEU A 25 -12.73 24.96 6.08
N PHE A 26 -13.82 24.55 6.74
CA PHE A 26 -14.68 25.44 7.50
C PHE A 26 -15.07 24.81 8.84
N PRO A 27 -14.98 25.56 9.97
CA PRO A 27 -14.58 26.97 10.06
C PRO A 27 -13.10 27.21 10.31
N HIS A 28 -12.26 26.14 10.48
CA HIS A 28 -10.91 26.26 11.02
C HIS A 28 -9.97 27.08 10.10
N HIS A 29 -9.80 26.66 8.86
CA HIS A 29 -8.89 27.34 7.91
C HIS A 29 -9.39 28.73 7.52
N GLU A 30 -10.71 28.92 7.40
CA GLU A 30 -11.27 30.27 7.20
C GLU A 30 -10.94 31.21 8.35
N ASN A 31 -11.00 30.72 9.59
CA ASN A 31 -10.61 31.48 10.76
C ASN A 31 -9.10 31.75 10.80
N GLU A 32 -8.25 30.82 10.36
CA GLU A 32 -6.81 31.02 10.25
C GLU A 32 -6.47 32.10 9.23
N ILE A 33 -7.13 32.09 8.07
CA ILE A 33 -6.98 33.14 7.04
C ILE A 33 -7.36 34.51 7.63
N ALA A 34 -8.54 34.59 8.24
CA ALA A 34 -9.02 35.84 8.82
C ALA A 34 -8.07 36.42 9.89
N GLN A 35 -7.58 35.55 10.80
CA GLN A 35 -6.67 35.94 11.88
C GLN A 35 -5.31 36.40 11.35
N SER A 36 -4.71 35.59 10.48
CA SER A 36 -3.34 35.82 10.00
C SER A 36 -3.29 36.97 9.01
N CYS A 37 -4.22 37.08 8.09
CA CYS A 37 -4.27 38.17 7.11
C CYS A 37 -4.55 39.51 7.79
N ALA A 38 -5.45 39.56 8.77
CA ALA A 38 -5.73 40.78 9.53
C ALA A 38 -4.53 41.21 10.37
N ASN A 39 -3.86 40.28 11.06
CA ASN A 39 -2.69 40.58 11.88
C ASN A 39 -1.49 41.05 11.04
N ASN A 40 -1.26 40.41 9.91
CA ASN A 40 -0.07 40.63 9.09
C ASN A 40 -0.26 41.66 7.98
N SER A 41 -1.48 42.16 7.77
CA SER A 41 -1.84 43.03 6.64
C SER A 41 -1.48 42.39 5.28
N THR A 42 -1.74 41.11 5.14
CA THR A 42 -1.52 40.33 3.90
C THR A 42 -2.86 39.96 3.25
N GLU A 43 -2.88 39.78 1.94
CA GLU A 43 -4.09 39.38 1.21
C GLU A 43 -4.32 37.85 1.26
N ILE A 44 -3.24 37.08 1.43
CA ILE A 44 -3.28 35.63 1.44
C ILE A 44 -2.45 35.08 2.59
N LEU A 45 -2.85 33.92 3.14
CA LEU A 45 -2.11 33.17 4.13
C LEU A 45 -1.19 32.11 3.47
N ALA A 46 -1.69 31.39 2.47
CA ALA A 46 -0.93 30.41 1.72
C ALA A 46 -1.24 30.46 0.23
N ASN A 47 -0.22 30.16 -0.60
CA ASN A 47 -0.35 30.15 -2.06
C ASN A 47 -1.20 28.96 -2.55
N TYR A 48 -1.07 27.79 -1.90
CA TYR A 48 -1.78 26.56 -2.27
C TYR A 48 -2.45 25.94 -1.05
N TRP A 49 -3.64 25.41 -1.26
CA TRP A 49 -4.43 24.72 -0.24
C TRP A 49 -4.66 23.27 -0.67
N VAL A 50 -4.35 22.34 0.22
CA VAL A 50 -4.51 20.89 -0.05
C VAL A 50 -5.40 20.28 1.03
N HIS A 51 -6.57 19.77 0.63
CA HIS A 51 -7.52 19.14 1.54
C HIS A 51 -7.69 17.66 1.21
N ASN A 52 -7.43 16.80 2.20
CA ASN A 52 -7.61 15.36 2.07
C ASN A 52 -9.05 14.94 2.41
N GLY A 53 -9.53 13.94 1.68
CA GLY A 53 -10.75 13.22 2.05
C GLY A 53 -10.61 12.48 3.39
N PHE A 54 -11.74 11.97 3.88
CA PHE A 54 -11.78 11.23 5.15
C PHE A 54 -11.30 9.80 5.01
N LEU A 55 -10.69 9.30 6.08
CA LEU A 55 -10.46 7.88 6.25
C LEU A 55 -11.64 7.29 7.04
N ASN A 56 -12.38 6.39 6.41
CA ASN A 56 -13.45 5.64 7.04
C ASN A 56 -12.95 4.26 7.47
N MET A 57 -13.46 3.73 8.57
CA MET A 57 -13.22 2.37 9.03
C MET A 57 -14.49 1.56 8.86
N ASN A 58 -14.51 0.61 7.92
CA ASN A 58 -15.70 -0.20 7.64
C ASN A 58 -16.95 0.66 7.42
N LYS A 59 -16.86 1.67 6.55
CA LYS A 59 -17.92 2.64 6.20
C LYS A 59 -18.33 3.61 7.30
N GLN A 60 -17.62 3.64 8.42
CA GLN A 60 -17.86 4.62 9.52
C GLN A 60 -16.66 5.57 9.61
N LYS A 61 -16.90 6.85 9.87
CA LYS A 61 -15.82 7.84 10.07
C LYS A 61 -14.90 7.37 11.20
N MET A 62 -13.59 7.32 10.94
CA MET A 62 -12.61 7.05 11.99
C MET A 62 -12.65 8.15 13.04
N SER A 63 -12.84 7.80 14.31
CA SER A 63 -12.83 8.77 15.39
C SER A 63 -12.44 8.15 16.74
N LYS A 64 -11.85 8.99 17.62
CA LYS A 64 -11.49 8.58 18.99
C LYS A 64 -12.70 8.15 19.81
N SER A 65 -13.84 8.81 19.63
CA SER A 65 -15.08 8.51 20.35
C SER A 65 -15.65 7.13 20.03
N LEU A 66 -15.46 6.67 18.78
CA LEU A 66 -15.89 5.34 18.33
C LEU A 66 -14.86 4.25 18.63
N ARG A 67 -13.67 4.61 19.14
CA ARG A 67 -12.55 3.68 19.42
C ARG A 67 -12.20 2.77 18.22
N ASN A 68 -12.39 3.27 17.02
CA ASN A 68 -12.11 2.56 15.77
C ASN A 68 -10.86 3.08 15.07
N ILE A 69 -9.94 3.69 15.83
CA ILE A 69 -8.66 4.17 15.31
C ILE A 69 -7.68 2.98 15.27
N GLU A 70 -7.07 2.78 14.11
CA GLU A 70 -5.94 1.89 13.93
C GLU A 70 -4.73 2.74 13.59
N THR A 71 -3.65 2.64 14.36
CA THR A 71 -2.43 3.41 14.13
C THR A 71 -1.58 2.81 13.01
N ILE A 72 -0.78 3.63 12.33
CA ILE A 72 0.16 3.14 11.31
C ILE A 72 1.10 2.07 11.90
N SER A 73 1.54 2.23 13.15
CA SER A 73 2.41 1.27 13.83
C SER A 73 1.74 -0.10 13.99
N GLU A 74 0.46 -0.14 14.35
CA GLU A 74 -0.31 -1.39 14.48
C GLU A 74 -0.50 -2.07 13.12
N VAL A 75 -0.75 -1.29 12.07
CA VAL A 75 -0.89 -1.82 10.71
C VAL A 75 0.45 -2.34 10.17
N LEU A 76 1.56 -1.63 10.43
CA LEU A 76 2.91 -2.06 10.06
C LEU A 76 3.33 -3.37 10.76
N GLY A 77 2.78 -3.66 11.93
CA GLY A 77 2.96 -4.95 12.59
C GLY A 77 2.30 -6.13 11.87
N LYS A 78 1.32 -5.85 10.98
CA LYS A 78 0.55 -6.86 10.23
C LYS A 78 0.89 -6.90 8.74
N TYR A 79 1.20 -5.76 8.15
CA TYR A 79 1.39 -5.58 6.71
C TYR A 79 2.70 -4.84 6.39
N ASN A 80 3.30 -5.20 5.26
CA ASN A 80 4.44 -4.44 4.72
C ASN A 80 4.02 -3.01 4.36
N GLY A 81 4.92 -2.04 4.57
CA GLY A 81 4.65 -0.62 4.29
C GLY A 81 4.24 -0.33 2.85
N GLN A 82 4.70 -1.12 1.86
CA GLN A 82 4.27 -0.98 0.47
C GLN A 82 2.80 -1.41 0.26
N VAL A 83 2.30 -2.40 1.03
CA VAL A 83 0.87 -2.78 1.02
C VAL A 83 0.02 -1.63 1.52
N ILE A 84 0.43 -1.02 2.64
CA ILE A 84 -0.25 0.14 3.23
C ILE A 84 -0.25 1.31 2.24
N ARG A 85 0.89 1.58 1.61
CA ARG A 85 1.04 2.62 0.60
C ARG A 85 0.13 2.39 -0.61
N LEU A 86 0.08 1.17 -1.12
CA LEU A 86 -0.79 0.79 -2.24
C LEU A 86 -2.26 0.97 -1.88
N ALA A 87 -2.67 0.56 -0.67
CA ALA A 87 -4.02 0.74 -0.16
C ALA A 87 -4.41 2.22 -0.08
N LEU A 88 -3.54 3.07 0.49
CA LEU A 88 -3.79 4.51 0.60
C LEU A 88 -3.89 5.20 -0.76
N LEU A 89 -3.04 4.82 -1.72
CA LEU A 89 -3.01 5.40 -3.07
C LEU A 89 -4.13 4.87 -3.98
N SER A 90 -4.91 3.86 -3.56
CA SER A 90 -5.99 3.28 -4.36
C SER A 90 -7.16 4.24 -4.60
N ALA A 91 -7.35 5.22 -3.72
CA ALA A 91 -8.31 6.30 -3.88
C ALA A 91 -7.59 7.63 -4.17
N HIS A 92 -8.29 8.55 -4.83
CA HIS A 92 -7.82 9.92 -4.98
C HIS A 92 -7.78 10.59 -3.61
N TYR A 93 -6.73 11.36 -3.30
CA TYR A 93 -6.53 11.95 -1.97
C TYR A 93 -7.69 12.86 -1.49
N LYS A 94 -8.45 13.44 -2.40
CA LYS A 94 -9.67 14.23 -2.08
C LYS A 94 -10.91 13.38 -1.78
N GLN A 95 -10.88 12.08 -2.10
CA GLN A 95 -12.03 11.20 -1.92
C GLN A 95 -11.95 10.45 -0.59
N PRO A 96 -13.09 10.12 0.02
CA PRO A 96 -13.11 9.24 1.17
C PRO A 96 -12.54 7.86 0.83
N LEU A 97 -11.66 7.33 1.69
CA LEU A 97 -11.13 5.98 1.57
C LEU A 97 -11.74 5.11 2.67
N ASP A 98 -12.36 3.98 2.31
CA ASP A 98 -12.82 2.98 3.27
C ASP A 98 -11.68 2.02 3.61
N TRP A 99 -11.03 2.28 4.75
CA TRP A 99 -9.96 1.47 5.27
C TRP A 99 -10.53 0.18 5.86
N SER A 100 -10.21 -0.94 5.27
CA SER A 100 -10.72 -2.25 5.65
C SER A 100 -9.68 -3.35 5.47
N ASN A 101 -9.81 -4.45 6.20
CA ASN A 101 -8.97 -5.62 6.00
C ASN A 101 -9.05 -6.15 4.56
N ASN A 102 -10.22 -6.06 3.92
CA ASN A 102 -10.38 -6.47 2.53
C ASN A 102 -9.52 -5.63 1.58
N LEU A 103 -9.47 -4.32 1.77
CA LEU A 103 -8.61 -3.42 0.98
C LEU A 103 -7.13 -3.79 1.16
N LEU A 104 -6.69 -4.06 2.39
CA LEU A 104 -5.31 -4.45 2.69
C LEU A 104 -4.94 -5.79 2.05
N GLU A 105 -5.81 -6.81 2.15
CA GLU A 105 -5.58 -8.10 1.52
C GLU A 105 -5.57 -8.03 -0.01
N GLN A 106 -6.43 -7.22 -0.62
CA GLN A 106 -6.41 -6.96 -2.06
C GLN A 106 -5.13 -6.25 -2.49
N SER A 107 -4.69 -5.26 -1.73
CA SER A 107 -3.43 -4.53 -1.97
C SER A 107 -2.21 -5.45 -1.84
N LYS A 108 -2.21 -6.34 -0.84
CA LYS A 108 -1.19 -7.36 -0.65
C LYS A 108 -1.12 -8.31 -1.85
N ALA A 109 -2.25 -8.87 -2.27
CA ALA A 109 -2.32 -9.76 -3.41
C ALA A 109 -1.88 -9.09 -4.72
N THR A 110 -2.21 -7.80 -4.90
CA THR A 110 -1.76 -7.01 -6.05
C THR A 110 -0.25 -6.80 -6.02
N LEU A 111 0.31 -6.41 -4.88
CA LEU A 111 1.73 -6.21 -4.70
C LEU A 111 2.53 -7.49 -4.97
N GLU A 112 2.06 -8.63 -4.46
CA GLU A 112 2.68 -9.94 -4.67
C GLU A 112 2.74 -10.32 -6.15
N LYS A 113 1.64 -10.11 -6.89
CA LYS A 113 1.61 -10.31 -8.35
C LYS A 113 2.58 -9.38 -9.07
N TRP A 114 2.63 -8.11 -8.69
CA TRP A 114 3.52 -7.14 -9.33
C TRP A 114 4.99 -7.48 -9.11
N TYR A 115 5.36 -8.02 -7.94
CA TYR A 115 6.71 -8.50 -7.67
C TYR A 115 7.15 -9.72 -8.51
N GLU A 116 6.24 -10.39 -9.23
CA GLU A 116 6.62 -11.42 -10.22
C GLU A 116 7.35 -10.80 -11.41
N LEU A 117 7.06 -9.54 -11.74
CA LEU A 117 7.72 -8.78 -12.82
C LEU A 117 8.87 -7.89 -12.33
N TYR A 118 9.12 -7.86 -11.00
CA TYR A 118 10.16 -7.02 -10.40
C TYR A 118 11.53 -7.29 -11.04
N ASP A 119 12.27 -6.21 -11.32
CA ASP A 119 13.64 -6.23 -11.77
C ASP A 119 14.47 -5.23 -10.96
N ASP A 120 15.71 -5.60 -10.60
CA ASP A 120 16.64 -4.72 -9.88
C ASP A 120 17.25 -3.65 -10.80
N GLU A 121 17.22 -3.86 -12.12
CA GLU A 121 17.79 -2.94 -13.10
C GLU A 121 16.94 -1.67 -13.18
N GLU A 122 17.58 -0.52 -13.02
CA GLU A 122 16.96 0.76 -13.33
C GLU A 122 16.99 0.97 -14.84
N SER A 123 15.83 1.13 -15.44
CA SER A 123 15.74 1.49 -16.85
C SER A 123 15.64 3.01 -16.98
N LYS A 124 16.10 3.55 -18.13
CA LYS A 124 15.99 4.98 -18.49
C LYS A 124 14.81 5.20 -19.44
N ILE A 125 13.67 4.57 -19.16
CA ILE A 125 12.50 4.70 -20.03
C ILE A 125 11.77 6.00 -19.73
N ASP A 126 11.30 6.65 -20.80
CA ASP A 126 10.43 7.82 -20.70
C ASP A 126 9.03 7.41 -20.23
N ASN A 127 8.76 7.63 -18.95
CA ASN A 127 7.46 7.39 -18.31
C ASN A 127 6.49 8.59 -18.42
N SER A 128 6.74 9.55 -19.31
CA SER A 128 5.96 10.79 -19.42
C SER A 128 4.45 10.56 -19.55
N LYS A 129 4.04 9.52 -20.30
CA LYS A 129 2.62 9.20 -20.50
C LYS A 129 1.89 8.76 -19.24
N ILE A 130 2.53 7.93 -18.40
CA ILE A 130 1.91 7.51 -17.15
C ILE A 130 2.02 8.60 -16.09
N PHE A 131 3.16 9.31 -16.07
CA PHE A 131 3.40 10.43 -15.17
C PHE A 131 2.37 11.56 -15.34
N SER A 132 1.88 11.80 -16.57
CA SER A 132 0.84 12.80 -16.83
C SER A 132 -0.43 12.61 -15.99
N CYS A 133 -0.71 11.38 -15.54
CA CYS A 133 -1.82 11.12 -14.62
C CYS A 133 -1.60 11.77 -13.24
N LEU A 134 -0.36 11.87 -12.77
CA LEU A 134 -0.04 12.50 -11.49
C LEU A 134 -0.02 14.02 -11.60
N LEU A 135 0.19 14.58 -12.79
CA LEU A 135 0.07 16.03 -13.04
C LEU A 135 -1.39 16.49 -13.08
N ASP A 136 -2.34 15.58 -13.17
CA ASP A 136 -3.77 15.81 -13.11
C ASP A 136 -4.26 15.66 -11.66
N ASP A 137 -3.90 16.63 -10.80
CA ASP A 137 -4.24 16.69 -9.38
C ASP A 137 -3.93 15.39 -8.61
N LEU A 138 -2.76 14.81 -8.85
CA LEU A 138 -2.31 13.55 -8.23
C LEU A 138 -3.32 12.40 -8.41
N ASN A 139 -3.83 12.22 -9.62
CA ASN A 139 -4.85 11.22 -9.94
C ASN A 139 -4.31 9.79 -9.88
N THR A 140 -4.10 9.32 -8.66
CA THR A 140 -3.58 7.96 -8.40
C THR A 140 -4.49 6.84 -8.90
N PRO A 141 -5.83 6.92 -8.85
CA PRO A 141 -6.69 5.90 -9.46
C PRO A 141 -6.45 5.72 -10.96
N LYS A 142 -6.31 6.83 -11.70
CA LYS A 142 -5.99 6.80 -13.13
C LYS A 142 -4.58 6.24 -13.38
N TYR A 143 -3.64 6.58 -12.50
CA TYR A 143 -2.29 6.03 -12.54
C TYR A 143 -2.29 4.52 -12.35
N PHE A 144 -3.03 3.99 -11.38
CA PHE A 144 -3.16 2.55 -11.16
C PHE A 144 -3.85 1.81 -12.31
N ALA A 145 -4.85 2.42 -12.94
CA ALA A 145 -5.44 1.83 -14.14
C ALA A 145 -4.37 1.63 -15.23
N LYS A 146 -3.49 2.62 -15.44
CA LYS A 146 -2.35 2.51 -16.36
C LYS A 146 -1.31 1.48 -15.92
N LEU A 147 -1.01 1.39 -14.64
CA LEU A 147 -0.12 0.34 -14.11
C LEU A 147 -0.67 -1.06 -14.39
N HIS A 148 -1.97 -1.28 -14.21
CA HIS A 148 -2.60 -2.57 -14.52
C HIS A 148 -2.56 -2.88 -16.03
N GLU A 149 -2.73 -1.88 -16.90
CA GLU A 149 -2.56 -2.06 -18.35
C GLU A 149 -1.12 -2.49 -18.69
N LEU A 150 -0.12 -1.79 -18.14
CA LEU A 150 1.30 -2.12 -18.33
C LEU A 150 1.62 -3.52 -17.81
N TYR A 151 1.15 -3.87 -16.60
CA TYR A 151 1.31 -5.20 -16.02
C TYR A 151 0.79 -6.29 -16.96
N ASN A 152 -0.44 -6.12 -17.48
CA ASN A 152 -1.08 -7.10 -18.37
C ASN A 152 -0.33 -7.29 -19.70
N ILE A 153 0.36 -6.26 -20.20
CA ILE A 153 1.20 -6.36 -21.40
C ILE A 153 2.54 -7.02 -21.05
N ALA A 154 3.17 -6.59 -19.98
CA ALA A 154 4.47 -7.08 -19.53
C ALA A 154 4.45 -8.59 -19.20
N THR A 155 3.36 -9.11 -18.65
CA THR A 155 3.19 -10.56 -18.38
C THR A 155 3.16 -11.42 -19.65
N LYS A 156 2.95 -10.81 -20.84
CA LYS A 156 3.01 -11.49 -22.14
C LYS A 156 4.43 -11.57 -22.74
N GLY A 157 5.43 -11.10 -21.99
CA GLY A 157 6.84 -11.17 -22.39
C GLY A 157 7.40 -9.91 -23.04
N ASP A 158 6.68 -8.81 -23.06
CA ASP A 158 7.17 -7.52 -23.56
C ASP A 158 8.14 -6.90 -22.55
N LYS A 159 9.46 -6.97 -22.87
CA LYS A 159 10.52 -6.46 -22.00
C LYS A 159 10.41 -4.95 -21.80
N ILE A 160 10.16 -4.18 -22.87
CA ILE A 160 10.07 -2.71 -22.77
C ILE A 160 8.92 -2.31 -21.83
N LYS A 161 7.76 -2.97 -21.93
CA LYS A 161 6.63 -2.72 -21.06
C LYS A 161 6.86 -3.20 -19.62
N ARG A 162 7.68 -4.23 -19.43
CA ARG A 162 8.11 -4.65 -18.11
C ARG A 162 9.00 -3.58 -17.46
N ASP A 163 9.96 -3.03 -18.18
CA ASP A 163 10.85 -2.00 -17.67
C ASP A 163 10.06 -0.71 -17.37
N GLU A 164 9.16 -0.30 -18.27
CA GLU A 164 8.24 0.84 -18.07
C GLU A 164 7.35 0.64 -16.82
N PHE A 165 6.85 -0.58 -16.60
CA PHE A 165 6.07 -0.94 -15.41
C PHE A 165 6.90 -0.85 -14.13
N ASN A 166 8.14 -1.36 -14.12
CA ASN A 166 9.03 -1.31 -12.95
C ASN A 166 9.34 0.14 -12.56
N ASP A 167 9.71 0.99 -13.53
CA ASP A 167 10.00 2.39 -13.27
C ASP A 167 8.76 3.15 -12.77
N ALA A 168 7.60 2.87 -13.35
CA ALA A 168 6.35 3.45 -12.89
C ALA A 168 6.00 3.01 -11.45
N CYS A 169 6.27 1.77 -11.06
CA CYS A 169 6.10 1.32 -9.68
C CYS A 169 7.06 2.04 -8.74
N ARG A 170 8.34 2.20 -9.12
CA ARG A 170 9.33 2.92 -8.31
C ARG A 170 8.96 4.39 -8.11
N LEU A 171 8.42 5.05 -9.12
CA LEU A 171 8.01 6.45 -9.05
C LEU A 171 7.01 6.73 -7.92
N ILE A 172 6.09 5.81 -7.66
CA ILE A 172 5.12 5.92 -6.56
C ILE A 172 5.59 5.25 -5.27
N GLY A 173 6.86 4.88 -5.16
CA GLY A 173 7.46 4.28 -3.98
C GLY A 173 7.06 2.81 -3.73
N ILE A 174 6.63 2.11 -4.78
CA ILE A 174 6.54 0.66 -4.83
C ILE A 174 7.86 0.11 -5.37
N PHE A 175 8.20 -1.14 -5.06
CA PHE A 175 9.50 -1.72 -5.41
C PHE A 175 10.72 -1.03 -4.77
N ASN A 176 10.52 -0.40 -3.61
CA ASN A 176 11.61 0.20 -2.83
C ASN A 176 12.42 -0.84 -2.02
N GLN A 177 12.05 -2.11 -2.08
CA GLN A 177 12.74 -3.22 -1.45
C GLN A 177 12.95 -4.35 -2.46
N LYS A 178 14.09 -5.04 -2.34
CA LYS A 178 14.36 -6.23 -3.17
C LYS A 178 13.40 -7.37 -2.81
N LYS A 179 13.11 -8.21 -3.78
CA LYS A 179 12.19 -9.34 -3.62
C LYS A 179 12.61 -10.32 -2.52
N ASP A 180 13.90 -10.52 -2.34
CA ASP A 180 14.46 -11.38 -1.28
C ASP A 180 14.20 -10.83 0.12
N VAL A 181 14.19 -9.49 0.30
CA VAL A 181 13.86 -8.84 1.59
C VAL A 181 12.41 -9.13 1.97
N LEU A 182 11.48 -9.04 1.00
CA LEU A 182 10.07 -9.38 1.24
C LEU A 182 9.89 -10.85 1.59
N THR A 183 10.64 -11.73 0.92
CA THR A 183 10.62 -13.16 1.21
C THR A 183 11.15 -13.45 2.61
N ARG A 184 12.24 -12.79 3.04
CA ARG A 184 12.78 -12.91 4.40
C ARG A 184 11.79 -12.40 5.46
N GLN A 185 11.16 -11.25 5.23
CA GLN A 185 10.13 -10.73 6.14
C GLN A 185 8.97 -11.71 6.33
N LYS A 186 8.52 -12.37 5.26
CA LYS A 186 7.52 -13.44 5.35
C LYS A 186 8.04 -14.67 6.11
N GLN A 187 9.31 -15.02 5.90
CA GLN A 187 9.96 -16.13 6.60
C GLN A 187 10.08 -15.84 8.10
N ASP A 188 10.50 -14.64 8.48
CA ASP A 188 10.65 -14.21 9.88
C ASP A 188 9.27 -14.12 10.58
N ALA A 189 8.22 -13.77 9.84
CA ALA A 189 6.85 -13.76 10.33
C ALA A 189 6.25 -15.18 10.47
N SER A 190 6.84 -16.19 9.84
CA SER A 190 6.40 -17.58 10.00
C SER A 190 6.92 -18.17 11.32
N ASN A 191 6.04 -18.87 12.03
CA ASN A 191 6.37 -19.47 13.33
C ASN A 191 7.24 -20.76 13.22
N VAL A 192 7.67 -21.13 12.00
CA VAL A 192 8.32 -22.42 11.76
C VAL A 192 9.50 -22.29 10.78
N GLY A 193 10.58 -23.01 11.07
CA GLY A 193 11.76 -23.06 10.22
C GLY A 193 11.53 -23.84 8.92
N LYS A 194 12.33 -23.55 7.89
CA LYS A 194 12.25 -24.18 6.57
C LYS A 194 12.34 -25.72 6.61
N GLU A 195 13.15 -26.24 7.52
CA GLU A 195 13.31 -27.71 7.72
C GLU A 195 12.01 -28.36 8.18
N PHE A 196 11.30 -27.77 9.12
CA PHE A 196 9.99 -28.22 9.57
C PHE A 196 8.98 -28.22 8.41
N ILE A 197 8.97 -27.18 7.59
CA ILE A 197 8.06 -27.08 6.44
C ILE A 197 8.31 -28.22 5.45
N LEU A 198 9.58 -28.46 5.10
CA LEU A 198 9.96 -29.53 4.17
C LEU A 198 9.58 -30.91 4.70
N GLN A 199 9.82 -31.17 5.99
CA GLN A 199 9.43 -32.41 6.65
C GLN A 199 7.91 -32.64 6.56
N LYS A 200 7.12 -31.61 6.90
CA LYS A 200 5.65 -31.68 6.85
C LYS A 200 5.11 -31.89 5.43
N ILE A 201 5.74 -31.28 4.43
CA ILE A 201 5.39 -31.50 3.03
C ILE A 201 5.67 -32.95 2.61
N GLU A 202 6.83 -33.50 3.01
CA GLU A 202 7.10 -34.91 2.75
C GLU A 202 6.09 -35.83 3.42
N GLU A 203 5.77 -35.61 4.70
CA GLU A 203 4.73 -36.34 5.43
C GLU A 203 3.38 -36.29 4.68
N ARG A 204 2.99 -35.12 4.21
CA ARG A 204 1.77 -34.92 3.43
C ARG A 204 1.79 -35.70 2.10
N ILE A 205 2.90 -35.65 1.37
CA ILE A 205 3.04 -36.42 0.11
C ILE A 205 2.93 -37.91 0.38
N LYS A 206 3.59 -38.43 1.42
CA LYS A 206 3.51 -39.82 1.84
C LYS A 206 2.08 -40.22 2.23
N ALA A 207 1.36 -39.36 2.96
CA ALA A 207 -0.03 -39.57 3.34
C ALA A 207 -0.96 -39.67 2.10
N ARG A 208 -0.81 -38.75 1.13
CA ARG A 208 -1.58 -38.80 -0.13
C ARG A 208 -1.31 -40.07 -0.96
N LYS A 209 -0.03 -40.46 -1.08
CA LYS A 209 0.33 -41.72 -1.78
C LYS A 209 -0.29 -42.98 -1.15
N LYS A 210 -0.50 -42.96 0.17
CA LYS A 210 -1.15 -44.03 0.92
C LYS A 210 -2.69 -43.93 0.96
N GLY A 211 -3.29 -42.96 0.28
CA GLY A 211 -4.74 -42.73 0.29
C GLY A 211 -5.28 -42.10 1.58
N ASN A 212 -4.41 -41.69 2.51
CA ASN A 212 -4.82 -41.10 3.78
C ASN A 212 -5.02 -39.57 3.62
N PHE A 213 -6.12 -39.21 2.96
CA PHE A 213 -6.45 -37.78 2.68
C PHE A 213 -6.75 -36.99 3.95
N LYS A 214 -7.34 -37.62 5.00
CA LYS A 214 -7.60 -36.96 6.28
C LYS A 214 -6.32 -36.46 6.94
N LEU A 215 -5.25 -37.24 6.89
CA LEU A 215 -3.95 -36.82 7.44
C LEU A 215 -3.32 -35.74 6.57
N ALA A 216 -3.43 -35.84 5.25
CA ALA A 216 -2.89 -34.86 4.32
C ALA A 216 -3.55 -33.49 4.50
N ASP A 217 -4.87 -33.45 4.73
CA ASP A 217 -5.61 -32.20 5.00
C ASP A 217 -5.24 -31.61 6.37
N LYS A 218 -5.12 -32.46 7.41
CA LYS A 218 -4.66 -32.01 8.73
C LYS A 218 -3.26 -31.34 8.67
N ILE A 219 -2.33 -31.91 7.92
CA ILE A 219 -0.99 -31.34 7.72
C ILE A 219 -1.08 -30.01 6.97
N ARG A 220 -1.94 -29.93 5.95
CA ARG A 220 -2.17 -28.68 5.21
C ARG A 220 -2.71 -27.60 6.12
N ASP A 221 -3.66 -27.91 6.99
CA ASP A 221 -4.23 -26.95 7.96
C ASP A 221 -3.20 -26.52 9.01
N GLU A 222 -2.36 -27.44 9.47
CA GLU A 222 -1.26 -27.15 10.39
C GLU A 222 -0.27 -26.15 9.74
N LEU A 223 0.15 -26.42 8.51
CA LEU A 223 1.02 -25.51 7.75
C LEU A 223 0.35 -24.15 7.51
N SER A 224 -0.93 -24.13 7.15
CA SER A 224 -1.68 -22.89 6.95
C SER A 224 -1.78 -22.03 8.20
N LYS A 225 -1.97 -22.63 9.39
CA LYS A 225 -1.96 -21.95 10.70
C LYS A 225 -0.59 -21.33 11.01
N ASN A 226 0.47 -21.90 10.51
CA ASN A 226 1.83 -21.41 10.66
C ASN A 226 2.26 -20.48 9.50
N GLY A 227 1.33 -19.95 8.71
CA GLY A 227 1.62 -18.99 7.65
C GLY A 227 2.21 -19.62 6.37
N ILE A 228 1.98 -20.91 6.13
CA ILE A 228 2.50 -21.62 4.94
C ILE A 228 1.33 -22.07 4.06
N VAL A 229 1.38 -21.72 2.77
CA VAL A 229 0.42 -22.17 1.75
C VAL A 229 1.04 -23.29 0.92
N VAL A 230 0.36 -24.41 0.85
CA VAL A 230 0.79 -25.55 0.03
C VAL A 230 0.03 -25.51 -1.30
N LYS A 231 0.78 -25.52 -2.42
CA LYS A 231 0.26 -25.51 -3.79
C LYS A 231 0.59 -26.83 -4.48
N ASP A 232 -0.43 -27.48 -4.99
CA ASP A 232 -0.26 -28.68 -5.83
C ASP A 232 -0.48 -28.28 -7.30
N LYS A 233 0.55 -28.44 -8.13
CA LYS A 233 0.49 -28.18 -9.57
C LYS A 233 1.28 -29.27 -10.30
N ASP A 234 0.71 -29.84 -11.37
CA ASP A 234 1.37 -30.79 -12.25
C ASP A 234 2.05 -31.98 -11.53
N ASN A 235 1.35 -32.58 -10.57
CA ASN A 235 1.86 -33.67 -9.70
C ASN A 235 3.04 -33.28 -8.80
N LYS A 236 3.38 -32.00 -8.70
CA LYS A 236 4.38 -31.48 -7.77
C LYS A 236 3.71 -30.69 -6.65
N THR A 237 4.18 -30.90 -5.42
CA THR A 237 3.75 -30.11 -4.28
C THR A 237 4.78 -29.01 -4.05
N GLY A 238 4.37 -27.78 -4.28
CA GLY A 238 5.10 -26.56 -3.91
C GLY A 238 4.55 -25.94 -2.63
N TRP A 239 5.25 -24.98 -2.09
CA TRP A 239 4.81 -24.20 -0.94
C TRP A 239 5.35 -22.79 -0.99
N GLU A 240 4.68 -21.88 -0.30
CA GLU A 240 5.10 -20.48 -0.15
C GLU A 240 4.69 -19.94 1.22
N TYR A 241 5.35 -18.92 1.69
CA TYR A 241 4.92 -18.16 2.87
C TYR A 241 3.66 -17.33 2.53
N LYS A 242 2.74 -17.24 3.49
CA LYS A 242 1.45 -16.55 3.35
C LYS A 242 1.60 -15.04 3.32
#